data_05ab15ec87785c50d080151a23e61b6a
#
_entry.id   05ab15ec87785c50d080151a23e61b6a
#
_cell.length_a   1.000
_cell.length_b   1.000
_cell.length_c   1.000
_cell.angle_alpha   90.00
_cell.angle_beta   90.00
_cell.angle_gamma   90.00
#
_symmetry.space_group_name_H-M   'P 1'
#
loop_
_entity.id
_entity.type
_entity.pdbx_description
1 polymer ?
#
loop_
_entity_poly.entity_id
_entity_poly.type
_entity_poly.pdbx_seq_one_letter_code
_entity_poly.pdbx_strand_id
1 'polypeptide(L)'
;VSTPSNFGQNGARPTHPELLDWLAAGFMQNGWSVKWLHRQMMLSATYGLKAEYAAANQQADPDNRLLWRYSRRRLDVEALRDSMLFVTGALEEKLGGEPRPFGLDNQRRSIYGHINRQRPDTLLGLFDFPNPNVTSEERVNTTVPLQRLFLLNSDFAMQYAERLAARLTDARPNDDAGRIRLAYQLLFQREPQAWELERGLNYLEKQGRWPLYAQALMSSNEFLYVD
;
A
#
# COMPACT_ATOMS: atom_id res chain seq x y z
N VAL A 1 -9.25 -13.47 -16.11
CA VAL A 1 -9.91 -14.63 -15.46
C VAL A 1 -10.04 -14.34 -13.98
N SER A 2 -11.26 -14.36 -13.42
CA SER A 2 -11.52 -14.03 -12.00
C SER A 2 -11.36 -15.24 -11.05
N THR A 3 -10.99 -16.40 -11.59
CA THR A 3 -10.75 -17.64 -10.81
C THR A 3 -9.32 -18.12 -11.05
N PRO A 4 -8.29 -17.53 -10.37
CA PRO A 4 -6.89 -17.78 -10.69
C PRO A 4 -6.43 -19.22 -10.45
N SER A 5 -7.03 -19.93 -9.50
CA SER A 5 -6.75 -21.36 -9.26
C SER A 5 -7.65 -22.32 -10.03
N ASN A 6 -8.66 -21.82 -10.77
CA ASN A 6 -9.54 -22.60 -11.59
C ASN A 6 -9.77 -21.92 -12.95
N PHE A 7 -8.77 -22.01 -13.82
CA PHE A 7 -8.72 -21.33 -15.11
C PHE A 7 -8.97 -22.29 -16.30
N GLY A 8 -9.42 -23.54 -16.04
CA GLY A 8 -9.83 -24.50 -17.06
C GLY A 8 -11.29 -24.35 -17.46
N GLN A 9 -11.90 -25.43 -17.96
CA GLN A 9 -13.28 -25.44 -18.45
C GLN A 9 -14.32 -25.07 -17.38
N ASN A 10 -14.04 -25.36 -16.12
CA ASN A 10 -14.89 -25.03 -14.97
C ASN A 10 -14.63 -23.67 -14.34
N GLY A 11 -13.63 -22.94 -14.82
CA GLY A 11 -13.29 -21.60 -14.34
C GLY A 11 -14.06 -20.51 -15.07
N ALA A 12 -13.95 -19.29 -14.56
CA ALA A 12 -14.49 -18.11 -15.21
C ALA A 12 -13.78 -17.86 -16.55
N ARG A 13 -14.56 -17.45 -17.54
CA ARG A 13 -14.00 -17.02 -18.84
C ARG A 13 -13.27 -15.68 -18.70
N PRO A 14 -12.20 -15.46 -19.49
CA PRO A 14 -11.54 -14.15 -19.52
C PRO A 14 -12.51 -13.06 -20.00
N THR A 15 -12.43 -11.88 -19.40
CA THR A 15 -13.23 -10.72 -19.82
C THR A 15 -12.76 -10.13 -21.14
N HIS A 16 -11.47 -10.31 -21.47
CA HIS A 16 -10.81 -9.80 -22.68
C HIS A 16 -9.98 -10.93 -23.31
N PRO A 17 -10.60 -11.89 -24.02
CA PRO A 17 -9.90 -13.07 -24.55
C PRO A 17 -8.81 -12.68 -25.55
N GLU A 18 -9.07 -11.71 -26.44
CA GLU A 18 -8.09 -11.27 -27.44
C GLU A 18 -6.85 -10.64 -26.79
N LEU A 19 -7.01 -9.90 -25.69
CA LEU A 19 -5.89 -9.35 -24.92
C LEU A 19 -5.07 -10.48 -24.28
N LEU A 20 -5.74 -11.50 -23.72
CA LEU A 20 -5.06 -12.65 -23.14
C LEU A 20 -4.22 -13.40 -24.19
N ASP A 21 -4.80 -13.65 -25.37
CA ASP A 21 -4.12 -14.31 -26.48
C ASP A 21 -2.92 -13.49 -26.99
N TRP A 22 -3.10 -12.17 -27.12
CA TRP A 22 -2.02 -11.26 -27.51
C TRP A 22 -0.86 -11.24 -26.51
N LEU A 23 -1.17 -11.17 -25.22
CA LEU A 23 -0.16 -11.24 -24.15
C LEU A 23 0.57 -12.58 -24.14
N ALA A 24 -0.16 -13.70 -24.31
CA ALA A 24 0.43 -15.03 -24.34
C ALA A 24 1.36 -15.21 -25.55
N ALA A 25 0.90 -14.81 -26.74
CA ALA A 25 1.72 -14.87 -27.96
C ALA A 25 2.98 -13.98 -27.83
N GLY A 26 2.81 -12.74 -27.35
CA GLY A 26 3.93 -11.83 -27.14
C GLY A 26 4.92 -12.33 -26.10
N PHE A 27 4.45 -12.96 -25.01
CA PHE A 27 5.30 -13.55 -23.99
C PHE A 27 6.20 -14.67 -24.54
N MET A 28 5.62 -15.56 -25.38
CA MET A 28 6.37 -16.60 -26.07
C MET A 28 7.40 -16.02 -27.06
N GLN A 29 6.97 -15.06 -27.92
CA GLN A 29 7.82 -14.40 -28.92
C GLN A 29 9.00 -13.64 -28.30
N ASN A 30 8.83 -13.11 -27.08
CA ASN A 30 9.90 -12.42 -26.35
C ASN A 30 10.66 -13.34 -25.37
N GLY A 31 10.74 -14.63 -25.69
CA GLY A 31 11.55 -15.60 -24.95
C GLY A 31 11.09 -15.83 -23.51
N TRP A 32 9.80 -15.82 -23.27
CA TRP A 32 9.19 -16.03 -21.93
C TRP A 32 9.68 -15.01 -20.89
N SER A 33 9.95 -13.78 -21.33
CA SER A 33 10.48 -12.72 -20.49
C SER A 33 9.41 -12.09 -19.60
N VAL A 34 9.46 -12.39 -18.29
CA VAL A 34 8.59 -11.75 -17.28
C VAL A 34 8.81 -10.23 -17.24
N LYS A 35 10.04 -9.75 -17.47
CA LYS A 35 10.33 -8.30 -17.54
C LYS A 35 9.62 -7.63 -18.72
N TRP A 36 9.56 -8.31 -19.87
CA TRP A 36 8.82 -7.81 -21.02
C TRP A 36 7.33 -7.68 -20.68
N LEU A 37 6.73 -8.73 -20.10
CA LEU A 37 5.33 -8.75 -19.70
C LEU A 37 5.00 -7.62 -18.71
N HIS A 38 5.81 -7.48 -17.65
CA HIS A 38 5.65 -6.38 -16.68
C HIS A 38 5.74 -5.01 -17.35
N ARG A 39 6.68 -4.82 -18.29
CA ARG A 39 6.81 -3.56 -19.02
C ARG A 39 5.57 -3.24 -19.85
N GLN A 40 5.00 -4.23 -20.55
CA GLN A 40 3.76 -4.04 -21.31
C GLN A 40 2.60 -3.60 -20.41
N MET A 41 2.44 -4.27 -19.26
CA MET A 41 1.40 -3.92 -18.29
C MET A 41 1.62 -2.52 -17.71
N MET A 42 2.79 -2.22 -17.20
CA MET A 42 3.08 -0.97 -16.47
C MET A 42 3.08 0.27 -17.38
N LEU A 43 3.38 0.12 -18.67
CA LEU A 43 3.34 1.21 -19.66
C LEU A 43 1.99 1.35 -20.34
N SER A 44 1.01 0.49 -20.03
CA SER A 44 -0.33 0.59 -20.57
C SER A 44 -1.10 1.77 -19.97
N ALA A 45 -1.97 2.39 -20.77
CA ALA A 45 -2.87 3.42 -20.28
C ALA A 45 -3.77 2.94 -19.14
N THR A 46 -4.17 1.67 -19.17
CA THR A 46 -4.99 1.03 -18.13
C THR A 46 -4.30 1.01 -16.77
N TYR A 47 -2.98 0.76 -16.74
CA TYR A 47 -2.22 0.76 -15.49
C TYR A 47 -2.11 2.16 -14.87
N GLY A 48 -2.07 3.20 -15.72
CA GLY A 48 -2.02 4.60 -15.29
C GLY A 48 -3.37 5.25 -15.01
N LEU A 49 -4.48 4.50 -15.04
CA LEU A 49 -5.80 5.04 -14.73
C LEU A 49 -5.89 5.47 -13.27
N LYS A 50 -6.59 6.58 -13.04
CA LYS A 50 -6.98 7.04 -11.71
C LYS A 50 -8.23 6.30 -11.22
N ALA A 51 -8.45 6.31 -9.90
CA ALA A 51 -9.64 5.74 -9.27
C ALA A 51 -10.84 6.72 -9.26
N GLU A 52 -10.85 7.72 -10.15
CA GLU A 52 -11.90 8.75 -10.21
C GLU A 52 -13.27 8.15 -10.58
N TYR A 53 -14.31 8.66 -9.95
CA TYR A 53 -15.68 8.27 -10.19
C TYR A 53 -16.28 9.06 -11.37
N ALA A 54 -16.90 8.34 -12.30
CA ALA A 54 -17.68 8.92 -13.38
C ALA A 54 -19.07 8.26 -13.42
N ALA A 55 -20.13 9.03 -13.15
CA ALA A 55 -21.49 8.50 -13.03
C ALA A 55 -21.97 7.75 -14.27
N ALA A 56 -21.68 8.26 -15.47
CA ALA A 56 -22.04 7.62 -16.74
C ALA A 56 -21.35 6.25 -16.92
N ASN A 57 -20.06 6.18 -16.59
CA ASN A 57 -19.30 4.94 -16.69
C ASN A 57 -19.75 3.93 -15.63
N GLN A 58 -20.03 4.39 -14.40
CA GLN A 58 -20.57 3.54 -13.34
C GLN A 58 -21.94 2.95 -13.70
N GLN A 59 -22.78 3.70 -14.42
CA GLN A 59 -24.06 3.18 -14.90
C GLN A 59 -23.90 2.16 -16.01
N ALA A 60 -22.93 2.37 -16.93
CA ALA A 60 -22.68 1.48 -18.06
C ALA A 60 -21.92 0.20 -17.66
N ASP A 61 -20.98 0.30 -16.74
CA ASP A 61 -20.12 -0.79 -16.30
C ASP A 61 -19.86 -0.66 -14.78
N PRO A 62 -20.85 -1.03 -13.95
CA PRO A 62 -20.74 -0.92 -12.48
C PRO A 62 -19.62 -1.79 -11.90
N ASP A 63 -19.32 -2.92 -12.51
CA ASP A 63 -18.32 -3.89 -12.06
C ASP A 63 -16.91 -3.57 -12.56
N ASN A 64 -16.73 -2.45 -13.29
CA ASN A 64 -15.45 -2.04 -13.88
C ASN A 64 -14.80 -3.14 -14.75
N ARG A 65 -15.60 -3.94 -15.47
CA ARG A 65 -15.11 -5.03 -16.33
C ARG A 65 -14.35 -4.53 -17.55
N LEU A 66 -14.69 -3.33 -18.02
CA LEU A 66 -14.03 -2.65 -19.15
C LEU A 66 -12.83 -1.80 -18.70
N LEU A 67 -12.48 -1.86 -17.42
CA LEU A 67 -11.32 -1.18 -16.84
C LEU A 67 -11.32 0.34 -17.11
N TRP A 68 -12.47 1.00 -16.87
CA TRP A 68 -12.60 2.45 -17.09
C TRP A 68 -12.01 3.30 -15.97
N ARG A 69 -11.68 2.69 -14.83
CA ARG A 69 -10.95 3.32 -13.69
C ARG A 69 -10.04 2.31 -13.03
N TYR A 70 -9.08 2.81 -12.25
CA TYR A 70 -8.34 1.97 -11.31
C TYR A 70 -9.27 1.51 -10.17
N SER A 71 -9.20 0.24 -9.80
CA SER A 71 -9.92 -0.28 -8.62
C SER A 71 -9.09 0.00 -7.38
N ARG A 72 -9.53 0.99 -6.58
CA ARG A 72 -8.84 1.35 -5.33
C ARG A 72 -8.61 0.14 -4.46
N ARG A 73 -7.37 -0.08 -4.05
CA ARG A 73 -6.96 -1.24 -3.26
C ARG A 73 -6.10 -0.81 -2.08
N ARG A 74 -6.41 -1.38 -0.89
CA ARG A 74 -5.57 -1.19 0.29
C ARG A 74 -4.19 -1.84 0.06
N LEU A 75 -3.14 -1.22 0.58
CA LEU A 75 -1.81 -1.81 0.60
C LEU A 75 -1.84 -3.14 1.38
N ASP A 76 -1.13 -4.13 0.87
CA ASP A 76 -0.85 -5.35 1.61
C ASP A 76 0.00 -5.02 2.85
N VAL A 77 -0.10 -5.82 3.90
CA VAL A 77 0.59 -5.55 5.18
C VAL A 77 2.10 -5.37 5.03
N GLU A 78 2.71 -6.12 4.13
CA GLU A 78 4.15 -6.00 3.84
C GLU A 78 4.47 -4.65 3.19
N ALA A 79 3.68 -4.23 2.22
CA ALA A 79 3.83 -2.93 1.57
C ALA A 79 3.55 -1.79 2.54
N LEU A 80 2.52 -1.90 3.37
CA LEU A 80 2.18 -0.93 4.41
C LEU A 80 3.33 -0.76 5.41
N ARG A 81 3.87 -1.87 5.94
CA ARG A 81 4.99 -1.83 6.87
C ARG A 81 6.25 -1.24 6.22
N ASP A 82 6.57 -1.66 4.99
CA ASP A 82 7.72 -1.15 4.26
C ASP A 82 7.57 0.35 3.93
N SER A 83 6.36 0.81 3.63
CA SER A 83 6.06 2.24 3.46
C SER A 83 6.27 3.04 4.75
N MET A 84 5.82 2.51 5.90
CA MET A 84 6.07 3.13 7.21
C MET A 84 7.57 3.22 7.51
N LEU A 85 8.34 2.18 7.24
CA LEU A 85 9.80 2.19 7.39
C LEU A 85 10.45 3.22 6.46
N PHE A 86 10.01 3.30 5.22
CA PHE A 86 10.56 4.22 4.22
C PHE A 86 10.31 5.68 4.59
N VAL A 87 9.07 6.04 4.91
CA VAL A 87 8.71 7.44 5.23
C VAL A 87 9.35 7.93 6.53
N THR A 88 9.65 7.02 7.46
CA THR A 88 10.40 7.34 8.69
C THR A 88 11.92 7.39 8.49
N GLY A 89 12.43 7.00 7.33
CA GLY A 89 13.87 6.91 7.05
C GLY A 89 14.56 5.74 7.75
N ALA A 90 13.78 4.78 8.27
CA ALA A 90 14.31 3.63 8.99
C ALA A 90 14.51 2.39 8.12
N LEU A 91 14.11 2.42 6.85
CA LEU A 91 14.21 1.24 5.98
C LEU A 91 15.65 0.86 5.67
N GLU A 92 16.04 -0.37 6.04
CA GLU A 92 17.30 -0.98 5.65
C GLU A 92 17.15 -1.65 4.27
N GLU A 93 17.81 -1.11 3.24
CA GLU A 93 17.69 -1.59 1.85
C GLU A 93 18.63 -2.76 1.52
N LYS A 94 19.32 -3.33 2.49
CA LYS A 94 20.23 -4.46 2.28
C LYS A 94 19.51 -5.66 1.67
N LEU A 95 20.03 -6.15 0.56
CA LEU A 95 19.53 -7.34 -0.14
C LEU A 95 20.12 -8.63 0.45
N GLY A 96 19.30 -9.69 0.47
CA GLY A 96 19.71 -11.03 0.92
C GLY A 96 19.98 -11.12 2.42
N GLY A 97 20.51 -12.24 2.87
CA GLY A 97 20.82 -12.53 4.27
C GLY A 97 19.70 -13.23 5.03
N GLU A 98 19.95 -13.53 6.31
CA GLU A 98 19.04 -14.29 7.15
C GLU A 98 17.73 -13.57 7.43
N PRO A 99 16.58 -14.28 7.44
CA PRO A 99 15.30 -13.70 7.79
C PRO A 99 15.27 -13.30 9.27
N ARG A 100 14.53 -12.21 9.59
CA ARG A 100 14.36 -11.73 10.94
C ARG A 100 12.88 -11.72 11.34
N PRO A 101 12.52 -12.00 12.60
CA PRO A 101 11.14 -11.86 13.07
C PRO A 101 10.59 -10.46 12.80
N PHE A 102 9.30 -10.36 12.57
CA PHE A 102 8.63 -9.07 12.52
C PHE A 102 8.65 -8.41 13.90
N GLY A 103 8.98 -7.14 13.94
CA GLY A 103 9.09 -6.36 15.17
C GLY A 103 9.62 -4.97 14.84
N LEU A 104 9.61 -4.11 15.85
CA LEU A 104 10.07 -2.71 15.72
C LEU A 104 11.58 -2.59 15.48
N ASP A 105 12.34 -3.58 15.93
CA ASP A 105 13.80 -3.62 15.75
C ASP A 105 14.20 -4.12 14.34
N ASN A 106 13.28 -4.76 13.62
CA ASN A 106 13.54 -5.23 12.28
C ASN A 106 13.20 -4.12 11.28
N GLN A 107 14.21 -3.43 10.80
CA GLN A 107 14.10 -2.33 9.82
C GLN A 107 14.25 -2.79 8.36
N ARG A 108 14.42 -4.09 8.12
CA ARG A 108 14.52 -4.65 6.75
C ARG A 108 13.16 -4.71 6.09
N ARG A 109 13.18 -4.76 4.74
CA ARG A 109 11.98 -4.99 3.95
C ARG A 109 11.25 -6.26 4.41
N SER A 110 9.94 -6.21 4.40
CA SER A 110 9.06 -7.29 4.87
C SER A 110 9.26 -8.60 4.13
N ILE A 111 9.77 -8.58 2.90
CA ILE A 111 10.14 -9.79 2.14
C ILE A 111 11.21 -10.64 2.85
N TYR A 112 12.01 -10.05 3.75
CA TYR A 112 12.99 -10.75 4.58
C TYR A 112 12.47 -11.06 5.98
N GLY A 113 11.15 -10.93 6.20
CA GLY A 113 10.49 -11.28 7.45
C GLY A 113 10.42 -12.80 7.63
N HIS A 114 10.68 -13.28 8.85
CA HIS A 114 10.55 -14.69 9.20
C HIS A 114 9.07 -15.05 9.38
N ILE A 115 8.55 -15.96 8.58
CA ILE A 115 7.19 -16.49 8.70
C ILE A 115 7.21 -17.79 9.51
N ASN A 116 6.62 -17.76 10.71
CA ASN A 116 6.47 -18.94 11.57
C ASN A 116 5.06 -19.53 11.40
N ARG A 117 4.97 -20.74 10.85
CA ARG A 117 3.70 -21.44 10.63
C ARG A 117 2.96 -21.81 11.92
N GLN A 118 3.71 -22.09 13.00
CA GLN A 118 3.14 -22.47 14.30
C GLN A 118 2.71 -21.27 15.14
N ARG A 119 3.35 -20.11 14.90
CA ARG A 119 3.05 -18.85 15.62
C ARG A 119 2.99 -17.72 14.59
N PRO A 120 1.86 -17.60 13.88
CA PRO A 120 1.65 -16.51 12.93
C PRO A 120 1.81 -15.16 13.63
N ASP A 121 2.43 -14.21 12.94
CA ASP A 121 2.55 -12.84 13.43
C ASP A 121 1.19 -12.14 13.49
N THR A 122 0.90 -11.46 14.59
CA THR A 122 -0.41 -10.82 14.82
C THR A 122 -0.66 -9.64 13.88
N LEU A 123 0.36 -8.86 13.55
CA LEU A 123 0.23 -7.75 12.58
C LEU A 123 -0.12 -8.29 11.19
N LEU A 124 0.57 -9.33 10.75
CA LEU A 124 0.32 -9.97 9.47
C LEU A 124 -1.12 -10.50 9.41
N GLY A 125 -1.55 -11.23 10.45
CA GLY A 125 -2.90 -11.80 10.52
C GLY A 125 -4.00 -10.74 10.56
N LEU A 126 -3.78 -9.62 11.24
CA LEU A 126 -4.73 -8.51 11.32
C LEU A 126 -4.97 -7.83 9.96
N PHE A 127 -3.97 -7.81 9.09
CA PHE A 127 -4.02 -7.18 7.77
C PHE A 127 -4.11 -8.18 6.61
N ASP A 128 -4.80 -9.30 6.83
CA ASP A 128 -5.18 -10.28 5.80
C ASP A 128 -4.00 -11.01 5.13
N PHE A 129 -2.88 -11.16 5.85
CA PHE A 129 -1.80 -12.00 5.34
C PHE A 129 -2.30 -13.46 5.18
N PRO A 130 -2.06 -14.13 4.04
CA PRO A 130 -2.51 -15.49 3.83
C PRO A 130 -2.00 -16.45 4.91
N ASN A 131 -2.86 -17.36 5.37
CA ASN A 131 -2.46 -18.38 6.32
C ASN A 131 -1.42 -19.32 5.66
N PRO A 132 -0.18 -19.40 6.19
CA PRO A 132 0.89 -20.19 5.56
C PRO A 132 0.68 -21.71 5.63
N ASN A 133 -0.37 -22.17 6.31
CA ASN A 133 -0.70 -23.59 6.42
C ASN A 133 -1.77 -24.07 5.42
N VAL A 134 -2.36 -23.17 4.65
CA VAL A 134 -3.40 -23.49 3.66
C VAL A 134 -3.10 -22.84 2.33
N THR A 135 -3.60 -23.47 1.25
CA THR A 135 -3.53 -22.90 -0.09
C THR A 135 -4.48 -21.71 -0.19
N SER A 136 -4.02 -20.61 -0.77
CA SER A 136 -4.83 -19.42 -1.05
C SER A 136 -4.78 -19.13 -2.55
N GLU A 137 -5.93 -18.94 -3.17
CA GLU A 137 -6.05 -18.59 -4.60
C GLU A 137 -5.56 -17.17 -4.85
N GLU A 138 -6.01 -16.25 -3.99
CA GLU A 138 -5.64 -14.84 -4.03
C GLU A 138 -5.61 -14.27 -2.60
N ARG A 139 -5.07 -13.08 -2.45
CA ARG A 139 -5.17 -12.35 -1.19
C ARG A 139 -6.55 -11.73 -1.04
N VAL A 140 -7.22 -12.10 0.03
CA VAL A 140 -8.43 -11.39 0.47
C VAL A 140 -8.00 -10.06 1.07
N ASN A 141 -8.66 -8.97 0.70
CA ASN A 141 -8.39 -7.64 1.23
C ASN A 141 -9.66 -7.15 1.93
N THR A 142 -9.65 -7.19 3.26
CA THR A 142 -10.79 -6.70 4.07
C THR A 142 -10.50 -5.32 4.62
N THR A 143 -11.56 -4.56 4.91
CA THR A 143 -11.48 -3.30 5.66
C THR A 143 -12.33 -3.46 6.90
N VAL A 144 -11.70 -3.77 8.03
CA VAL A 144 -12.39 -3.99 9.29
C VAL A 144 -11.99 -2.94 10.32
N PRO A 145 -12.89 -2.60 11.28
CA PRO A 145 -12.62 -1.61 12.31
C PRO A 145 -11.37 -1.89 13.14
N LEU A 146 -11.03 -3.16 13.37
CA LEU A 146 -9.85 -3.56 14.13
C LEU A 146 -8.54 -3.08 13.51
N GLN A 147 -8.45 -3.06 12.18
CA GLN A 147 -7.26 -2.53 11.48
C GLN A 147 -7.08 -1.04 11.74
N ARG A 148 -8.18 -0.27 11.74
CA ARG A 148 -8.16 1.16 12.11
C ARG A 148 -7.78 1.38 13.56
N LEU A 149 -8.39 0.62 14.47
CA LEU A 149 -8.09 0.70 15.89
C LEU A 149 -6.62 0.37 16.17
N PHE A 150 -6.06 -0.59 15.45
CA PHE A 150 -4.64 -0.91 15.54
C PHE A 150 -3.76 0.28 15.17
N LEU A 151 -4.03 0.94 14.03
CA LEU A 151 -3.25 2.10 13.59
C LEU A 151 -3.36 3.30 14.54
N LEU A 152 -4.48 3.43 15.24
CA LEU A 152 -4.73 4.54 16.18
C LEU A 152 -4.25 4.28 17.60
N ASN A 153 -4.13 3.01 18.03
CA ASN A 153 -3.92 2.68 19.44
C ASN A 153 -2.69 1.79 19.71
N SER A 154 -2.04 1.23 18.68
CA SER A 154 -0.90 0.34 18.90
C SER A 154 0.40 1.11 19.14
N ASP A 155 1.23 0.58 20.02
CA ASP A 155 2.61 1.06 20.24
C ASP A 155 3.42 1.00 18.93
N PHE A 156 3.12 0.03 18.08
CA PHE A 156 3.73 -0.09 16.75
C PHE A 156 3.50 1.17 15.92
N ALA A 157 2.24 1.58 15.73
CA ALA A 157 1.90 2.76 14.95
C ALA A 157 2.46 4.04 15.58
N MET A 158 2.38 4.15 16.92
CA MET A 158 2.90 5.32 17.64
C MET A 158 4.41 5.47 17.48
N GLN A 159 5.19 4.39 17.58
CA GLN A 159 6.65 4.46 17.41
C GLN A 159 7.07 4.87 16.00
N TYR A 160 6.34 4.43 14.96
CA TYR A 160 6.59 4.94 13.60
C TYR A 160 6.20 6.42 13.47
N ALA A 161 5.12 6.84 14.13
CA ALA A 161 4.71 8.24 14.16
C ALA A 161 5.74 9.14 14.86
N GLU A 162 6.32 8.68 15.96
CA GLU A 162 7.41 9.36 16.67
C GLU A 162 8.67 9.48 15.80
N ARG A 163 9.05 8.41 15.10
CA ARG A 163 10.19 8.43 14.16
C ARG A 163 9.96 9.40 13.00
N LEU A 164 8.74 9.42 12.43
CA LEU A 164 8.40 10.38 11.39
C LEU A 164 8.46 11.81 11.92
N ALA A 165 7.88 12.08 13.09
CA ALA A 165 7.91 13.38 13.71
C ALA A 165 9.35 13.87 13.99
N ALA A 166 10.23 13.01 14.46
CA ALA A 166 11.65 13.30 14.64
C ALA A 166 12.32 13.65 13.29
N ARG A 167 12.14 12.81 12.27
CA ARG A 167 12.67 13.07 10.90
C ARG A 167 12.24 14.43 10.36
N LEU A 168 10.96 14.79 10.53
CA LEU A 168 10.42 16.07 10.06
C LEU A 168 11.02 17.24 10.85
N THR A 169 11.19 17.07 12.16
CA THR A 169 11.78 18.10 13.04
C THR A 169 13.24 18.35 12.71
N ASP A 170 14.01 17.30 12.48
CA ASP A 170 15.42 17.40 12.11
C ASP A 170 15.59 18.04 10.71
N ALA A 171 14.72 17.72 9.78
CA ALA A 171 14.78 18.26 8.41
C ALA A 171 14.35 19.74 8.33
N ARG A 172 13.43 20.18 9.18
CA ARG A 172 12.86 21.53 9.18
C ARG A 172 12.75 22.08 10.62
N PRO A 173 13.85 22.46 11.28
CA PRO A 173 13.81 23.03 12.64
C PRO A 173 13.00 24.33 12.66
N ASN A 174 12.09 24.47 13.63
CA ASN A 174 11.28 25.68 13.85
C ASN A 174 10.41 26.13 12.64
N ASP A 175 10.09 25.23 11.72
CA ASP A 175 9.24 25.51 10.55
C ASP A 175 8.13 24.47 10.42
N ASP A 176 7.04 24.67 11.15
CA ASP A 176 5.90 23.75 11.14
C ASP A 176 5.21 23.68 9.77
N ALA A 177 5.14 24.78 9.04
CA ALA A 177 4.60 24.79 7.68
C ALA A 177 5.46 23.95 6.72
N GLY A 178 6.79 24.10 6.80
CA GLY A 178 7.73 23.29 6.03
C GLY A 178 7.71 21.82 6.41
N ARG A 179 7.52 21.49 7.70
CA ARG A 179 7.34 20.09 8.17
C ARG A 179 6.07 19.46 7.62
N ILE A 180 4.94 20.20 7.63
CA ILE A 180 3.68 19.70 7.05
C ILE A 180 3.85 19.42 5.57
N ARG A 181 4.44 20.35 4.78
CA ARG A 181 4.70 20.12 3.35
C ARG A 181 5.58 18.89 3.14
N LEU A 182 6.67 18.77 3.89
CA LEU A 182 7.54 17.60 3.80
C LEU A 182 6.81 16.30 4.17
N ALA A 183 5.93 16.31 5.18
CA ALA A 183 5.11 15.15 5.54
C ALA A 183 4.21 14.72 4.39
N TYR A 184 3.53 15.67 3.73
CA TYR A 184 2.67 15.39 2.57
C TYR A 184 3.47 14.85 1.37
N GLN A 185 4.65 15.42 1.11
CA GLN A 185 5.54 14.91 0.05
C GLN A 185 6.01 13.48 0.33
N LEU A 186 6.39 13.15 1.57
CA LEU A 186 6.86 11.81 1.95
C LEU A 186 5.73 10.78 1.94
N LEU A 187 4.54 11.12 2.44
CA LEU A 187 3.43 10.21 2.64
C LEU A 187 2.55 10.07 1.39
N PHE A 188 2.29 11.18 0.69
CA PHE A 188 1.29 11.27 -0.36
C PHE A 188 1.85 11.68 -1.72
N GLN A 189 3.15 11.97 -1.80
CA GLN A 189 3.83 12.41 -3.04
C GLN A 189 3.22 13.68 -3.67
N ARG A 190 2.61 14.54 -2.85
CA ARG A 190 2.01 15.81 -3.26
C ARG A 190 2.20 16.91 -2.24
N GLU A 191 1.97 18.15 -2.65
CA GLU A 191 1.85 19.27 -1.72
C GLU A 191 0.50 19.23 -0.98
N PRO A 192 0.45 19.72 0.27
CA PRO A 192 -0.81 19.92 0.95
C PRO A 192 -1.62 21.03 0.28
N GLN A 193 -2.94 20.86 0.21
CA GLN A 193 -3.84 21.94 -0.19
C GLN A 193 -3.86 23.03 0.90
N ALA A 194 -4.28 24.25 0.54
CA ALA A 194 -4.28 25.39 1.48
C ALA A 194 -5.03 25.08 2.79
N TRP A 195 -6.21 24.43 2.69
CA TRP A 195 -7.00 24.06 3.85
C TRP A 195 -6.37 22.94 4.70
N GLU A 196 -5.61 22.02 4.09
CA GLU A 196 -4.88 20.96 4.80
C GLU A 196 -3.73 21.56 5.63
N LEU A 197 -2.98 22.48 5.01
CA LEU A 197 -1.91 23.20 5.69
C LEU A 197 -2.46 24.02 6.87
N GLU A 198 -3.52 24.79 6.66
CA GLU A 198 -4.17 25.58 7.70
C GLU A 198 -4.66 24.72 8.87
N ARG A 199 -5.35 23.61 8.58
CA ARG A 199 -5.80 22.68 9.64
C ARG A 199 -4.65 22.06 10.40
N GLY A 200 -3.57 21.68 9.71
CA GLY A 200 -2.37 21.15 10.33
C GLY A 200 -1.72 22.15 11.29
N LEU A 201 -1.53 23.39 10.85
CA LEU A 201 -0.99 24.45 11.68
C LEU A 201 -1.87 24.74 12.90
N ASN A 202 -3.17 24.89 12.73
CA ASN A 202 -4.12 25.09 13.82
C ASN A 202 -4.13 23.93 14.84
N TYR A 203 -3.96 22.69 14.39
CA TYR A 203 -3.83 21.55 15.30
C TYR A 203 -2.52 21.62 16.12
N LEU A 204 -1.41 21.90 15.47
CA LEU A 204 -0.11 21.97 16.12
C LEU A 204 -0.01 23.14 17.10
N GLU A 205 -0.58 24.29 16.76
CA GLU A 205 -0.66 25.44 17.66
C GLU A 205 -1.44 25.12 18.96
N LYS A 206 -2.55 24.40 18.83
CA LYS A 206 -3.43 24.07 19.97
C LYS A 206 -2.93 22.88 20.79
N GLN A 207 -2.41 21.87 20.16
CA GLN A 207 -2.06 20.59 20.78
C GLN A 207 -0.55 20.35 20.88
N GLY A 208 0.26 20.94 19.97
CA GLY A 208 1.73 20.85 19.94
C GLY A 208 2.31 19.44 19.79
N ARG A 209 1.51 18.47 19.34
CA ARG A 209 1.85 17.03 19.40
C ARG A 209 2.13 16.45 18.02
N TRP A 210 3.32 16.69 17.50
CA TRP A 210 3.78 16.16 16.21
C TRP A 210 3.60 14.64 16.04
N PRO A 211 3.90 13.78 17.04
CA PRO A 211 3.67 12.35 16.87
C PRO A 211 2.22 11.99 16.58
N LEU A 212 1.26 12.63 17.25
CA LEU A 212 -0.17 12.38 16.98
C LEU A 212 -0.61 12.89 15.61
N TYR A 213 -0.07 14.01 15.14
CA TYR A 213 -0.33 14.51 13.79
C TYR A 213 0.25 13.56 12.73
N ALA A 214 1.48 13.09 12.91
CA ALA A 214 2.12 12.09 12.05
C ALA A 214 1.32 10.77 12.03
N GLN A 215 0.85 10.30 13.19
CA GLN A 215 0.00 9.11 13.29
C GLN A 215 -1.31 9.28 12.51
N ALA A 216 -1.96 10.44 12.63
CA ALA A 216 -3.20 10.72 11.89
C ALA A 216 -2.97 10.68 10.37
N LEU A 217 -1.88 11.25 9.87
CA LEU A 217 -1.53 11.19 8.46
C LEU A 217 -1.24 9.77 7.99
N MET A 218 -0.43 8.99 8.73
CA MET A 218 -0.14 7.58 8.39
C MET A 218 -1.35 6.65 8.52
N SER A 219 -2.38 7.05 9.25
CA SER A 219 -3.64 6.32 9.37
C SER A 219 -4.70 6.75 8.37
N SER A 220 -4.40 7.72 7.51
CA SER A 220 -5.32 8.22 6.49
C SER A 220 -5.54 7.21 5.37
N ASN A 221 -6.68 7.28 4.69
CA ASN A 221 -6.95 6.43 3.54
C ASN A 221 -5.94 6.69 2.40
N GLU A 222 -5.49 7.92 2.22
CA GLU A 222 -4.52 8.29 1.19
C GLU A 222 -3.16 7.60 1.38
N PHE A 223 -2.78 7.28 2.63
CA PHE A 223 -1.57 6.48 2.90
C PHE A 223 -1.81 4.98 2.80
N LEU A 224 -3.03 4.52 3.10
CA LEU A 224 -3.35 3.09 3.20
C LEU A 224 -3.79 2.46 1.88
N TYR A 225 -4.24 3.26 0.92
CA TYR A 225 -4.79 2.78 -0.35
C TYR A 225 -4.00 3.32 -1.54
N VAL A 226 -3.90 2.52 -2.58
CA VAL A 226 -3.39 2.93 -3.89
C VAL A 226 -4.59 3.40 -4.72
N ASP A 227 -4.47 4.61 -5.27
CA ASP A 227 -5.44 5.26 -6.17
C ASP A 227 -4.94 5.29 -7.61
#